data_4735c1252c2ff499fac2a797db2abde7
#
_entry.id   4735c1252c2ff499fac2a797db2abde7
#
_cell.length_a   1.000
_cell.length_b   1.000
_cell.length_c   1.000
_cell.angle_alpha   90.00
_cell.angle_beta   90.00
_cell.angle_gamma   90.00
#
_symmetry.space_group_name_H-M   'P 1'
#
loop_
_entity.id
_entity.type
_entity.pdbx_description
1 polymer ?
#
loop_
_entity_poly.entity_id
_entity_poly.type
_entity_poly.pdbx_seq_one_letter_code
_entity_poly.pdbx_strand_id
1 'polypeptide(L)'
;FRYGYAEFAILYRTNAQSRVFEEALRKRSMPYKIYGGLSFYQRKEIKDVIAYFRLVVNPNDEEAFKRIINYPARGIGDTTVGKIISAATDNGVSLWAALCEPLSYGLNINKGTHAKLQGFRELIEGFITGQADKNAYEIGTDIIRRSGIINDVCQDTSPENLSRKENIEELVNGMNDFCALRQEEGNPNISLTDFLSEIALLTDQDSDKADDGEKITLMTVHSAKGLEFKNVFVVGLEENLFPSGMAGDSPRALEEERRLFYVAITRAEEHCYLSFAKTRFRYGKMEFGSPSRFLRDIDVHYL
;
A
#
# COMPACT_ATOMS: atom_id res chain seq x y z
N PHE A 1 -21.98 -26.47 1.68
CA PHE A 1 -21.83 -25.17 2.38
C PHE A 1 -23.20 -24.49 2.42
N ARG A 2 -23.54 -23.82 3.55
CA ARG A 2 -24.87 -23.18 3.74
C ARG A 2 -24.96 -21.83 3.01
N TYR A 3 -23.81 -21.16 2.77
CA TYR A 3 -23.73 -19.81 2.21
C TYR A 3 -22.75 -19.74 1.03
N GLY A 4 -23.09 -18.96 0.00
CA GLY A 4 -22.21 -18.61 -1.11
C GLY A 4 -21.27 -17.44 -0.74
N TYR A 5 -20.21 -17.21 -1.52
CA TYR A 5 -19.24 -16.14 -1.25
C TYR A 5 -19.85 -14.73 -1.26
N ALA A 6 -20.89 -14.49 -2.06
CA ALA A 6 -21.56 -13.19 -2.11
C ALA A 6 -22.28 -12.80 -0.81
N GLU A 7 -22.55 -13.76 0.08
CA GLU A 7 -23.23 -13.56 1.34
C GLU A 7 -22.28 -13.14 2.48
N PHE A 8 -20.97 -12.94 2.17
CA PHE A 8 -19.95 -12.56 3.13
C PHE A 8 -19.40 -11.18 2.84
N ALA A 9 -19.22 -10.39 3.91
CA ALA A 9 -18.49 -9.13 3.87
C ALA A 9 -17.45 -9.05 5.00
N ILE A 10 -16.31 -8.43 4.69
CA ILE A 10 -15.29 -8.05 5.67
C ILE A 10 -15.24 -6.52 5.72
N LEU A 11 -15.57 -5.97 6.87
CA LEU A 11 -15.62 -4.55 7.13
C LEU A 11 -14.43 -4.11 7.97
N TYR A 12 -13.71 -3.12 7.50
CA TYR A 12 -12.55 -2.54 8.19
C TYR A 12 -12.66 -1.02 8.30
N ARG A 13 -11.93 -0.43 9.25
CA ARG A 13 -12.00 1.01 9.53
C ARG A 13 -11.23 1.84 8.51
N THR A 14 -10.05 1.40 8.07
CA THR A 14 -9.19 2.11 7.13
C THR A 14 -8.85 1.27 5.92
N ASN A 15 -8.64 1.93 4.77
CA ASN A 15 -8.29 1.25 3.52
C ASN A 15 -7.02 0.41 3.62
N ALA A 16 -6.04 0.83 4.43
CA ALA A 16 -4.78 0.12 4.60
C ALA A 16 -4.98 -1.33 5.09
N GLN A 17 -6.02 -1.59 5.89
CA GLN A 17 -6.31 -2.92 6.42
C GLN A 17 -6.66 -3.96 5.34
N SER A 18 -7.03 -3.53 4.13
CA SER A 18 -7.43 -4.47 3.06
C SER A 18 -6.31 -5.40 2.62
N ARG A 19 -5.03 -4.96 2.64
CA ARG A 19 -3.88 -5.75 2.16
C ARG A 19 -3.84 -7.16 2.73
N VAL A 20 -3.91 -7.28 4.04
CA VAL A 20 -3.80 -8.59 4.73
C VAL A 20 -4.91 -9.55 4.29
N PHE A 21 -6.13 -9.03 4.13
CA PHE A 21 -7.28 -9.83 3.69
C PHE A 21 -7.18 -10.18 2.20
N GLU A 22 -6.78 -9.24 1.36
CA GLU A 22 -6.56 -9.48 -0.07
C GLU A 22 -5.53 -10.58 -0.27
N GLU A 23 -4.37 -10.49 0.37
CA GLU A 23 -3.30 -11.50 0.28
C GLU A 23 -3.75 -12.86 0.85
N ALA A 24 -4.44 -12.87 1.99
CA ALA A 24 -4.93 -14.11 2.60
C ALA A 24 -5.97 -14.84 1.75
N LEU A 25 -6.89 -14.08 1.13
CA LEU A 25 -7.91 -14.63 0.24
C LEU A 25 -7.29 -15.16 -1.07
N ARG A 26 -6.33 -14.43 -1.65
CA ARG A 26 -5.58 -14.88 -2.83
C ARG A 26 -4.81 -16.17 -2.57
N LYS A 27 -4.06 -16.24 -1.47
CA LYS A 27 -3.31 -17.47 -1.07
C LYS A 27 -4.22 -18.69 -0.93
N ARG A 28 -5.51 -18.48 -0.66
CA ARG A 28 -6.53 -19.54 -0.55
C ARG A 28 -7.39 -19.72 -1.78
N SER A 29 -7.10 -18.99 -2.86
CA SER A 29 -7.90 -18.96 -4.09
C SER A 29 -9.39 -18.65 -3.85
N MET A 30 -9.67 -17.84 -2.83
CA MET A 30 -11.03 -17.39 -2.50
C MET A 30 -11.33 -16.10 -3.27
N PRO A 31 -12.40 -16.08 -4.09
CA PRO A 31 -12.74 -14.90 -4.90
C PRO A 31 -13.25 -13.76 -4.00
N TYR A 32 -12.76 -12.56 -4.26
CA TYR A 32 -13.19 -11.36 -3.54
C TYR A 32 -13.27 -10.14 -4.47
N LYS A 33 -13.93 -9.10 -3.99
CA LYS A 33 -13.95 -7.77 -4.63
C LYS A 33 -13.80 -6.67 -3.58
N ILE A 34 -13.14 -5.59 -3.98
CA ILE A 34 -13.10 -4.35 -3.18
C ILE A 34 -14.29 -3.49 -3.59
N TYR A 35 -15.11 -3.10 -2.63
CA TYR A 35 -16.24 -2.21 -2.86
C TYR A 35 -15.90 -0.79 -2.40
N GLY A 36 -16.12 0.18 -3.28
CA GLY A 36 -15.89 1.60 -2.99
C GLY A 36 -14.42 2.02 -2.96
N GLY A 37 -13.51 1.23 -3.54
CA GLY A 37 -12.08 1.53 -3.55
C GLY A 37 -11.29 0.71 -4.57
N LEU A 38 -9.96 0.82 -4.48
CA LEU A 38 -9.01 0.06 -5.28
C LEU A 38 -8.35 -1.02 -4.44
N SER A 39 -7.96 -2.12 -5.06
CA SER A 39 -7.04 -3.11 -4.50
C SER A 39 -5.76 -2.43 -4.01
N PHE A 40 -5.16 -2.96 -2.96
CA PHE A 40 -4.03 -2.31 -2.25
C PHE A 40 -2.89 -1.93 -3.20
N TYR A 41 -2.42 -2.86 -4.00
CA TYR A 41 -1.31 -2.64 -4.94
C TYR A 41 -1.68 -1.79 -6.17
N GLN A 42 -2.95 -1.46 -6.37
CA GLN A 42 -3.40 -0.57 -7.44
C GLN A 42 -3.52 0.89 -7.01
N ARG A 43 -3.39 1.20 -5.73
CA ARG A 43 -3.43 2.56 -5.20
C ARG A 43 -2.24 3.38 -5.70
N LYS A 44 -2.49 4.66 -5.99
CA LYS A 44 -1.50 5.55 -6.61
C LYS A 44 -0.20 5.61 -5.83
N GLU A 45 -0.27 5.88 -4.52
CA GLU A 45 0.90 6.00 -3.62
C GLU A 45 1.69 4.71 -3.52
N ILE A 46 1.02 3.56 -3.57
CA ILE A 46 1.67 2.24 -3.56
C ILE A 46 2.38 2.00 -4.89
N LYS A 47 1.74 2.29 -6.02
CA LYS A 47 2.36 2.22 -7.34
C LYS A 47 3.56 3.15 -7.46
N ASP A 48 3.51 4.34 -6.85
CA ASP A 48 4.61 5.30 -6.84
C ASP A 48 5.83 4.73 -6.09
N VAL A 49 5.63 4.13 -4.91
CA VAL A 49 6.70 3.47 -4.15
C VAL A 49 7.25 2.26 -4.90
N ILE A 50 6.37 1.41 -5.44
CA ILE A 50 6.78 0.22 -6.21
C ILE A 50 7.57 0.62 -7.46
N ALA A 51 7.27 1.74 -8.11
CA ALA A 51 8.05 2.24 -9.24
C ALA A 51 9.49 2.61 -8.83
N TYR A 52 9.71 3.16 -7.63
CA TYR A 52 11.06 3.31 -7.08
C TYR A 52 11.76 1.96 -6.92
N PHE A 53 11.09 0.99 -6.35
CA PHE A 53 11.65 -0.36 -6.16
C PHE A 53 12.01 -1.00 -7.49
N ARG A 54 11.12 -0.93 -8.48
CA ARG A 54 11.34 -1.45 -9.84
C ARG A 54 12.55 -0.80 -10.50
N LEU A 55 12.68 0.54 -10.40
CA LEU A 55 13.80 1.26 -11.02
C LEU A 55 15.14 0.94 -10.32
N VAL A 56 15.15 0.71 -9.02
CA VAL A 56 16.35 0.31 -8.27
C VAL A 56 16.80 -1.10 -8.64
N VAL A 57 15.86 -2.03 -8.86
CA VAL A 57 16.16 -3.40 -9.30
C VAL A 57 16.51 -3.46 -10.78
N ASN A 58 15.82 -2.69 -11.60
CA ASN A 58 16.06 -2.61 -13.05
C ASN A 58 16.04 -1.16 -13.53
N PRO A 59 17.19 -0.49 -13.67
CA PRO A 59 17.28 0.89 -14.15
C PRO A 59 16.73 1.09 -15.58
N ASN A 60 16.59 0.02 -16.37
CA ASN A 60 16.02 0.07 -17.71
C ASN A 60 14.49 -0.01 -17.73
N ASP A 61 13.83 -0.02 -16.59
CA ASP A 61 12.37 0.04 -16.49
C ASP A 61 11.86 1.45 -16.80
N GLU A 62 11.50 1.66 -18.07
CA GLU A 62 11.08 2.96 -18.57
C GLU A 62 9.77 3.46 -17.97
N GLU A 63 8.84 2.55 -17.67
CA GLU A 63 7.57 2.91 -17.03
C GLU A 63 7.82 3.43 -15.62
N ALA A 64 8.61 2.72 -14.84
CA ALA A 64 9.01 3.14 -13.51
C ALA A 64 9.79 4.46 -13.56
N PHE A 65 10.74 4.61 -14.48
CA PHE A 65 11.50 5.84 -14.69
C PHE A 65 10.58 7.05 -14.93
N LYS A 66 9.69 6.97 -15.92
CA LYS A 66 8.75 8.05 -16.28
C LYS A 66 7.84 8.42 -15.11
N ARG A 67 7.45 7.42 -14.31
CA ARG A 67 6.55 7.62 -13.18
C ARG A 67 7.20 8.42 -12.04
N ILE A 68 8.48 8.19 -11.74
CA ILE A 68 9.09 8.72 -10.52
C ILE A 68 10.14 9.80 -10.75
N ILE A 69 10.57 10.07 -11.97
CA ILE A 69 11.63 11.07 -12.23
C ILE A 69 11.29 12.45 -11.64
N ASN A 70 10.02 12.83 -11.65
CA ASN A 70 9.53 14.08 -11.05
C ASN A 70 8.53 13.85 -9.89
N TYR A 71 8.53 12.69 -9.28
CA TYR A 71 7.71 12.42 -8.11
C TYR A 71 8.54 11.82 -6.95
N PRO A 72 8.56 12.45 -5.77
CA PRO A 72 8.03 13.79 -5.43
C PRO A 72 8.62 14.90 -6.31
N ALA A 73 7.95 16.04 -6.36
CA ALA A 73 8.29 17.13 -7.28
C ALA A 73 9.76 17.57 -7.15
N ARG A 74 10.52 17.44 -8.26
CA ARG A 74 11.94 17.84 -8.36
C ARG A 74 12.17 18.98 -9.31
N GLY A 75 11.07 19.50 -9.91
CA GLY A 75 11.15 20.53 -10.95
C GLY A 75 11.72 20.01 -12.27
N ILE A 76 11.51 18.72 -12.57
CA ILE A 76 11.80 18.06 -13.83
C ILE A 76 10.47 17.94 -14.58
N GLY A 77 10.17 18.91 -15.43
CA GLY A 77 8.89 18.95 -16.15
C GLY A 77 8.85 18.05 -17.38
N ASP A 78 7.65 17.88 -17.94
CA ASP A 78 7.37 17.00 -19.09
C ASP A 78 8.23 17.32 -20.32
N THR A 79 8.55 18.59 -20.54
CA THR A 79 9.46 19.01 -21.63
C THR A 79 10.85 18.40 -21.47
N THR A 80 11.36 18.31 -20.25
CA THR A 80 12.67 17.70 -19.96
C THR A 80 12.58 16.18 -20.15
N VAL A 81 11.53 15.55 -19.65
CA VAL A 81 11.26 14.12 -19.85
C VAL A 81 11.16 13.80 -21.35
N GLY A 82 10.43 14.62 -22.11
CA GLY A 82 10.34 14.49 -23.57
C GLY A 82 11.72 14.54 -24.28
N LYS A 83 12.61 15.43 -23.84
CA LYS A 83 13.98 15.49 -24.37
C LYS A 83 14.79 14.24 -24.07
N ILE A 84 14.65 13.68 -22.86
CA ILE A 84 15.32 12.41 -22.49
C ILE A 84 14.80 11.26 -23.37
N ILE A 85 13.48 11.19 -23.59
CA ILE A 85 12.85 10.18 -24.45
C ILE A 85 13.38 10.30 -25.89
N SER A 86 13.43 11.52 -26.46
CA SER A 86 13.96 11.72 -27.81
C SER A 86 15.43 11.30 -27.90
N ALA A 87 16.26 11.77 -26.98
CA ALA A 87 17.69 11.41 -26.96
C ALA A 87 17.91 9.89 -26.86
N ALA A 88 17.13 9.21 -26.00
CA ALA A 88 17.20 7.75 -25.87
C ALA A 88 16.76 7.04 -27.16
N THR A 89 15.66 7.47 -27.77
CA THR A 89 15.13 6.90 -29.00
C THR A 89 16.10 7.08 -30.18
N ASP A 90 16.61 8.30 -30.34
CA ASP A 90 17.52 8.65 -31.44
C ASP A 90 18.86 7.86 -31.39
N ASN A 91 19.27 7.47 -30.19
CA ASN A 91 20.50 6.72 -29.99
C ASN A 91 20.28 5.22 -29.70
N GLY A 92 19.05 4.73 -29.63
CA GLY A 92 18.74 3.33 -29.37
C GLY A 92 19.18 2.83 -27.99
N VAL A 93 19.13 3.72 -26.99
CA VAL A 93 19.52 3.42 -25.59
C VAL A 93 18.33 3.57 -24.63
N SER A 94 18.47 3.07 -23.39
CA SER A 94 17.45 3.25 -22.36
C SER A 94 17.38 4.71 -21.87
N LEU A 95 16.24 5.08 -21.27
CA LEU A 95 16.09 6.41 -20.65
C LEU A 95 17.12 6.63 -19.53
N TRP A 96 17.46 5.57 -18.81
CA TRP A 96 18.49 5.61 -17.78
C TRP A 96 19.87 5.88 -18.35
N ALA A 97 20.24 5.21 -19.45
CA ALA A 97 21.51 5.47 -20.12
C ALA A 97 21.60 6.92 -20.63
N ALA A 98 20.54 7.43 -21.26
CA ALA A 98 20.48 8.81 -21.71
C ALA A 98 20.59 9.82 -20.56
N LEU A 99 20.02 9.50 -19.40
CA LEU A 99 20.16 10.30 -18.17
C LEU A 99 21.61 10.28 -17.63
N CYS A 100 22.26 9.11 -17.67
CA CYS A 100 23.61 8.93 -17.13
C CYS A 100 24.69 9.66 -17.95
N GLU A 101 24.53 9.71 -19.27
CA GLU A 101 25.49 10.29 -20.21
C GLU A 101 24.85 11.34 -21.14
N PRO A 102 24.28 12.42 -20.57
CA PRO A 102 23.46 13.37 -21.33
C PRO A 102 24.22 14.03 -22.49
N LEU A 103 25.51 14.29 -22.33
CA LEU A 103 26.33 14.88 -23.37
C LEU A 103 26.61 13.92 -24.51
N SER A 104 26.88 12.64 -24.21
CA SER A 104 27.17 11.59 -25.21
C SER A 104 25.94 11.34 -26.10
N TYR A 105 24.73 11.47 -25.57
CA TYR A 105 23.49 11.24 -26.33
C TYR A 105 22.80 12.55 -26.78
N GLY A 106 23.51 13.68 -26.74
CA GLY A 106 23.02 14.94 -27.28
C GLY A 106 21.85 15.56 -26.53
N LEU A 107 21.69 15.24 -25.25
CA LEU A 107 20.62 15.79 -24.41
C LEU A 107 20.87 17.28 -24.14
N ASN A 108 20.20 18.15 -24.89
CA ASN A 108 20.36 19.61 -24.77
C ASN A 108 19.46 20.15 -23.67
N ILE A 109 20.05 20.40 -22.49
CA ILE A 109 19.41 20.94 -21.30
C ILE A 109 20.27 22.03 -20.66
N ASN A 110 19.62 22.97 -19.95
CA ASN A 110 20.33 24.01 -19.24
C ASN A 110 20.99 23.47 -17.96
N LYS A 111 21.94 24.23 -17.43
CA LYS A 111 22.75 23.83 -16.24
C LYS A 111 21.88 23.52 -15.00
N GLY A 112 20.80 24.28 -14.78
CA GLY A 112 19.88 24.05 -13.66
C GLY A 112 19.13 22.71 -13.77
N THR A 113 18.65 22.40 -14.98
CA THR A 113 17.99 21.10 -15.26
C THR A 113 18.98 19.96 -15.14
N HIS A 114 20.21 20.14 -15.62
CA HIS A 114 21.28 19.13 -15.49
C HIS A 114 21.53 18.76 -14.02
N ALA A 115 21.62 19.78 -13.13
CA ALA A 115 21.83 19.54 -11.70
C ALA A 115 20.66 18.74 -11.06
N LYS A 116 19.41 19.00 -11.47
CA LYS A 116 18.25 18.25 -10.99
C LYS A 116 18.26 16.79 -11.46
N LEU A 117 18.61 16.55 -12.71
CA LEU A 117 18.75 15.20 -13.28
C LEU A 117 19.88 14.43 -12.60
N GLN A 118 21.00 15.09 -12.35
CA GLN A 118 22.13 14.51 -11.61
C GLN A 118 21.73 14.12 -10.20
N GLY A 119 20.99 14.99 -9.47
CA GLY A 119 20.51 14.68 -8.14
C GLY A 119 19.56 13.46 -8.12
N PHE A 120 18.69 13.33 -9.11
CA PHE A 120 17.85 12.14 -9.26
C PHE A 120 18.68 10.88 -9.55
N ARG A 121 19.64 10.97 -10.47
CA ARG A 121 20.56 9.87 -10.78
C ARG A 121 21.32 9.40 -9.54
N GLU A 122 21.96 10.31 -8.82
CA GLU A 122 22.73 10.01 -7.61
C GLU A 122 21.86 9.35 -6.51
N LEU A 123 20.61 9.78 -6.38
CA LEU A 123 19.65 9.16 -5.46
C LEU A 123 19.42 7.69 -5.81
N ILE A 124 19.10 7.38 -7.07
CA ILE A 124 18.83 6.02 -7.53
C ILE A 124 20.09 5.15 -7.47
N GLU A 125 21.24 5.65 -7.94
CA GLU A 125 22.53 4.93 -7.86
C GLU A 125 22.92 4.61 -6.40
N GLY A 126 22.61 5.52 -5.48
CA GLY A 126 22.81 5.29 -4.05
C GLY A 126 21.95 4.15 -3.50
N PHE A 127 20.73 3.96 -4.01
CA PHE A 127 19.88 2.82 -3.64
C PHE A 127 20.37 1.52 -4.29
N ILE A 128 20.74 1.57 -5.58
CA ILE A 128 21.29 0.40 -6.31
C ILE A 128 22.53 -0.13 -5.60
N THR A 129 23.44 0.74 -5.21
CA THR A 129 24.64 0.34 -4.46
C THR A 129 24.31 -0.15 -3.06
N GLY A 130 23.34 0.51 -2.41
CA GLY A 130 22.98 0.22 -1.01
C GLY A 130 22.11 -1.02 -0.80
N GLN A 131 21.64 -1.71 -1.86
CA GLN A 131 20.76 -2.87 -1.72
C GLN A 131 21.51 -4.20 -1.49
N ALA A 132 22.81 -4.26 -1.79
CA ALA A 132 23.58 -5.52 -1.88
C ALA A 132 23.51 -6.37 -0.60
N ASP A 133 23.57 -5.73 0.56
CA ASP A 133 23.58 -6.40 1.88
C ASP A 133 22.29 -6.21 2.67
N LYS A 134 21.20 -5.78 2.01
CA LYS A 134 19.93 -5.46 2.66
C LYS A 134 18.81 -6.37 2.17
N ASN A 135 17.92 -6.76 3.09
CA ASN A 135 16.67 -7.41 2.74
C ASN A 135 15.64 -6.40 2.20
N ALA A 136 14.51 -6.89 1.69
CA ALA A 136 13.44 -6.06 1.10
C ALA A 136 12.93 -4.98 2.07
N TYR A 137 12.75 -5.32 3.34
CA TYR A 137 12.29 -4.38 4.37
C TYR A 137 13.28 -3.24 4.60
N GLU A 138 14.57 -3.56 4.74
CA GLU A 138 15.62 -2.58 5.02
C GLU A 138 15.84 -1.61 3.87
N ILE A 139 15.98 -2.12 2.64
CA ILE A 139 16.17 -1.27 1.46
C ILE A 139 14.89 -0.54 1.09
N GLY A 140 13.73 -1.18 1.18
CA GLY A 140 12.44 -0.55 0.88
C GLY A 140 12.14 0.62 1.83
N THR A 141 12.41 0.45 3.12
CA THR A 141 12.26 1.52 4.13
C THR A 141 13.23 2.68 3.85
N ASP A 142 14.47 2.39 3.46
CA ASP A 142 15.47 3.41 3.11
C ASP A 142 15.04 4.20 1.86
N ILE A 143 14.54 3.52 0.82
CA ILE A 143 14.00 4.14 -0.39
C ILE A 143 12.82 5.07 -0.05
N ILE A 144 11.83 4.59 0.69
CA ILE A 144 10.65 5.37 1.08
C ILE A 144 11.04 6.64 1.83
N ARG A 145 11.98 6.53 2.77
CA ARG A 145 12.44 7.67 3.58
C ARG A 145 13.23 8.68 2.75
N ARG A 146 14.21 8.24 1.96
CA ARG A 146 15.16 9.12 1.25
C ARG A 146 14.62 9.65 -0.07
N SER A 147 13.62 8.99 -0.68
CA SER A 147 12.97 9.48 -1.90
C SER A 147 12.21 10.79 -1.71
N GLY A 148 11.80 11.09 -0.47
CA GLY A 148 10.98 12.24 -0.12
C GLY A 148 9.47 11.98 -0.19
N ILE A 149 9.03 10.76 -0.52
CA ILE A 149 7.60 10.40 -0.61
C ILE A 149 6.88 10.67 0.72
N ILE A 150 7.51 10.32 1.85
CA ILE A 150 6.90 10.56 3.17
C ILE A 150 6.67 12.05 3.40
N ASN A 151 7.61 12.90 3.01
CA ASN A 151 7.45 14.35 3.16
C ASN A 151 6.32 14.87 2.28
N ASP A 152 6.15 14.31 1.07
CA ASP A 152 5.06 14.68 0.16
C ASP A 152 3.69 14.31 0.75
N VAL A 153 3.51 13.10 1.27
CA VAL A 153 2.23 12.67 1.86
C VAL A 153 1.97 13.23 3.26
N CYS A 154 2.97 13.80 3.93
CA CYS A 154 2.84 14.45 5.23
C CYS A 154 2.76 15.98 5.15
N GLN A 155 2.57 16.57 3.96
CA GLN A 155 2.49 18.03 3.80
C GLN A 155 1.32 18.65 4.57
N ASP A 156 0.23 17.92 4.72
CA ASP A 156 -0.93 18.30 5.51
C ASP A 156 -1.59 17.10 6.19
N THR A 157 -2.55 17.38 7.05
CA THR A 157 -3.34 16.37 7.78
C THR A 157 -4.70 16.11 7.13
N SER A 158 -4.83 16.33 5.82
CA SER A 158 -6.05 16.01 5.08
C SER A 158 -6.35 14.50 5.19
N PRO A 159 -7.62 14.10 5.18
CA PRO A 159 -8.00 12.69 5.21
C PRO A 159 -7.37 11.87 4.08
N GLU A 160 -7.13 12.48 2.92
CA GLU A 160 -6.48 11.85 1.80
C GLU A 160 -5.01 11.56 2.09
N ASN A 161 -4.25 12.54 2.58
CA ASN A 161 -2.84 12.37 2.91
C ASN A 161 -2.63 11.42 4.10
N LEU A 162 -3.51 11.45 5.09
CA LEU A 162 -3.51 10.46 6.18
C LEU A 162 -3.71 9.04 5.65
N SER A 163 -4.67 8.83 4.75
CA SER A 163 -4.90 7.53 4.13
C SER A 163 -3.71 7.06 3.29
N ARG A 164 -3.09 7.96 2.52
CA ARG A 164 -1.86 7.65 1.75
C ARG A 164 -0.71 7.24 2.66
N LYS A 165 -0.52 7.97 3.76
CA LYS A 165 0.48 7.64 4.77
C LYS A 165 0.25 6.25 5.37
N GLU A 166 -0.97 5.95 5.81
CA GLU A 166 -1.34 4.64 6.34
C GLU A 166 -1.09 3.51 5.32
N ASN A 167 -1.39 3.75 4.04
CA ASN A 167 -1.12 2.79 2.98
C ASN A 167 0.38 2.52 2.80
N ILE A 168 1.23 3.56 2.84
CA ILE A 168 2.68 3.38 2.75
C ILE A 168 3.22 2.65 3.99
N GLU A 169 2.75 2.98 5.18
CA GLU A 169 3.09 2.28 6.42
C GLU A 169 2.70 0.80 6.34
N GLU A 170 1.53 0.50 5.77
CA GLU A 170 1.09 -0.87 5.57
C GLU A 170 1.92 -1.63 4.51
N LEU A 171 2.43 -0.95 3.47
CA LEU A 171 3.39 -1.55 2.56
C LEU A 171 4.70 -1.92 3.29
N VAL A 172 5.18 -1.06 4.20
CA VAL A 172 6.36 -1.34 5.04
C VAL A 172 6.10 -2.56 5.93
N ASN A 173 4.91 -2.67 6.53
CA ASN A 173 4.51 -3.84 7.30
C ASN A 173 4.52 -5.09 6.41
N GLY A 174 3.99 -5.02 5.19
CA GLY A 174 4.00 -6.13 4.23
C GLY A 174 5.40 -6.60 3.86
N MET A 175 6.36 -5.69 3.69
CA MET A 175 7.76 -6.05 3.46
C MET A 175 8.39 -6.75 4.67
N ASN A 176 8.06 -6.30 5.89
CA ASN A 176 8.51 -6.96 7.11
C ASN A 176 7.93 -8.36 7.24
N ASP A 177 6.62 -8.52 7.02
CA ASP A 177 5.92 -9.82 7.06
C ASP A 177 6.53 -10.80 6.04
N PHE A 178 6.81 -10.32 4.82
CA PHE A 178 7.47 -11.08 3.77
C PHE A 178 8.85 -11.59 4.21
N CYS A 179 9.68 -10.72 4.77
CA CYS A 179 11.01 -11.11 5.23
C CYS A 179 10.94 -12.07 6.41
N ALA A 180 10.08 -11.79 7.41
CA ALA A 180 9.94 -12.60 8.62
C ALA A 180 9.45 -14.01 8.30
N LEU A 181 8.38 -14.14 7.49
CA LEU A 181 7.83 -15.44 7.11
C LEU A 181 8.86 -16.31 6.38
N ARG A 182 9.59 -15.74 5.42
CA ARG A 182 10.61 -16.47 4.67
C ARG A 182 11.79 -16.88 5.54
N GLN A 183 12.18 -16.03 6.49
CA GLN A 183 13.21 -16.38 7.46
C GLN A 183 12.78 -17.53 8.39
N GLU A 184 11.53 -17.54 8.85
CA GLU A 184 10.96 -18.64 9.63
C GLU A 184 10.93 -19.96 8.84
N GLU A 185 10.68 -19.88 7.54
CA GLU A 185 10.72 -21.02 6.61
C GLU A 185 12.15 -21.46 6.23
N GLY A 186 13.18 -20.73 6.66
CA GLY A 186 14.57 -20.97 6.24
C GLY A 186 14.85 -20.59 4.78
N ASN A 187 14.00 -19.78 4.16
CA ASN A 187 14.15 -19.34 2.79
C ASN A 187 15.03 -18.08 2.73
N PRO A 188 16.19 -18.09 2.02
CA PRO A 188 17.09 -16.95 1.96
C PRO A 188 16.64 -15.86 0.96
N ASN A 189 15.60 -16.09 0.16
CA ASN A 189 15.15 -15.18 -0.88
C ASN A 189 14.28 -14.04 -0.30
N ILE A 190 14.91 -13.07 0.34
CA ILE A 190 14.29 -11.93 1.01
C ILE A 190 14.73 -10.59 0.42
N SER A 191 15.25 -10.59 -0.80
CA SER A 191 15.68 -9.39 -1.51
C SER A 191 14.50 -8.55 -2.00
N LEU A 192 14.77 -7.30 -2.41
CA LEU A 192 13.77 -6.44 -3.03
C LEU A 192 13.23 -7.05 -4.34
N THR A 193 14.08 -7.74 -5.10
CA THR A 193 13.68 -8.47 -6.32
C THR A 193 12.68 -9.58 -6.02
N ASP A 194 12.92 -10.35 -4.95
CA ASP A 194 12.02 -11.43 -4.53
C ASP A 194 10.65 -10.87 -4.09
N PHE A 195 10.66 -9.75 -3.36
CA PHE A 195 9.44 -9.07 -2.95
C PHE A 195 8.62 -8.56 -4.14
N LEU A 196 9.28 -7.91 -5.12
CA LEU A 196 8.62 -7.46 -6.36
C LEU A 196 8.04 -8.62 -7.16
N SER A 197 8.72 -9.75 -7.20
CA SER A 197 8.24 -10.96 -7.87
C SER A 197 6.96 -11.50 -7.20
N GLU A 198 6.90 -11.48 -5.86
CA GLU A 198 5.69 -11.88 -5.13
C GLU A 198 4.52 -10.93 -5.42
N ILE A 199 4.76 -9.61 -5.41
CA ILE A 199 3.73 -8.62 -5.77
C ILE A 199 3.22 -8.83 -7.20
N ALA A 200 4.11 -9.07 -8.17
CA ALA A 200 3.72 -9.31 -9.56
C ALA A 200 2.77 -10.50 -9.67
N LEU A 201 3.09 -11.62 -9.01
CA LEU A 201 2.22 -12.80 -8.97
C LEU A 201 0.85 -12.49 -8.33
N LEU A 202 0.82 -11.65 -7.30
CA LEU A 202 -0.42 -11.24 -6.63
C LEU A 202 -1.30 -10.35 -7.53
N THR A 203 -0.69 -9.45 -8.32
CA THR A 203 -1.42 -8.51 -9.17
C THR A 203 -1.92 -9.12 -10.48
N ASP A 204 -1.19 -10.07 -11.04
CA ASP A 204 -1.61 -10.79 -12.26
C ASP A 204 -2.88 -11.60 -12.01
N GLN A 205 -3.06 -12.17 -10.82
CA GLN A 205 -4.28 -12.88 -10.45
C GLN A 205 -5.53 -11.98 -10.36
N ASP A 206 -5.36 -10.65 -10.20
CA ASP A 206 -6.50 -9.71 -10.21
C ASP A 206 -6.98 -9.39 -11.63
N SER A 207 -6.10 -9.46 -12.64
CA SER A 207 -6.43 -9.15 -14.04
C SER A 207 -7.19 -10.28 -14.73
N ASP A 208 -7.00 -11.53 -14.31
CA ASP A 208 -7.60 -12.71 -14.95
C ASP A 208 -9.05 -12.99 -14.50
N LYS A 209 -9.57 -12.24 -13.53
CA LYS A 209 -10.89 -12.50 -12.93
C LYS A 209 -11.98 -11.52 -13.38
N ALA A 210 -12.23 -11.42 -14.66
CA ALA A 210 -13.52 -11.00 -15.20
C ALA A 210 -14.54 -12.14 -15.04
N ASP A 211 -14.58 -12.79 -13.87
CA ASP A 211 -15.55 -13.85 -13.58
C ASP A 211 -16.75 -13.24 -12.86
N ASP A 212 -17.94 -13.42 -13.43
CA ASP A 212 -19.24 -13.02 -12.86
C ASP A 212 -19.65 -13.88 -11.64
N GLY A 213 -18.71 -14.67 -11.10
CA GLY A 213 -18.94 -15.54 -9.96
C GLY A 213 -19.17 -14.79 -8.64
N GLU A 214 -19.72 -15.51 -7.67
CA GLU A 214 -19.92 -15.02 -6.32
C GLU A 214 -18.58 -14.65 -5.65
N LYS A 215 -18.49 -13.45 -5.07
CA LYS A 215 -17.26 -12.91 -4.48
C LYS A 215 -17.51 -12.39 -3.07
N ILE A 216 -16.57 -12.63 -2.16
CA ILE A 216 -16.52 -12.01 -0.83
C ILE A 216 -16.32 -10.50 -1.01
N THR A 217 -17.08 -9.69 -0.29
CA THR A 217 -16.97 -8.24 -0.39
C THR A 217 -16.05 -7.69 0.71
N LEU A 218 -15.01 -6.97 0.31
CA LEU A 218 -14.12 -6.23 1.20
C LEU A 218 -14.43 -4.73 1.10
N MET A 219 -14.66 -4.04 2.22
CA MET A 219 -14.95 -2.61 2.20
C MET A 219 -14.68 -1.93 3.52
N THR A 220 -14.56 -0.60 3.49
CA THR A 220 -14.58 0.18 4.73
C THR A 220 -15.99 0.21 5.32
N VAL A 221 -16.08 0.42 6.64
CA VAL A 221 -17.38 0.61 7.32
C VAL A 221 -18.17 1.77 6.70
N HIS A 222 -17.48 2.84 6.27
CA HIS A 222 -18.14 3.98 5.61
C HIS A 222 -18.84 3.57 4.30
N SER A 223 -18.20 2.72 3.53
CA SER A 223 -18.74 2.23 2.24
C SER A 223 -19.89 1.24 2.43
N ALA A 224 -20.03 0.65 3.62
CA ALA A 224 -21.03 -0.37 3.91
C ALA A 224 -22.44 0.18 4.18
N LYS A 225 -22.56 1.51 4.29
CA LYS A 225 -23.87 2.15 4.57
C LYS A 225 -24.87 1.84 3.46
N GLY A 226 -26.02 1.24 3.84
CA GLY A 226 -27.09 0.86 2.92
C GLY A 226 -26.94 -0.53 2.27
N LEU A 227 -25.86 -1.26 2.57
CA LEU A 227 -25.67 -2.64 2.16
C LEU A 227 -25.94 -3.59 3.33
N GLU A 228 -26.34 -4.83 3.03
CA GLU A 228 -26.56 -5.86 4.04
C GLU A 228 -26.04 -7.20 3.52
N PHE A 229 -25.57 -8.04 4.45
CA PHE A 229 -24.97 -9.35 4.15
C PHE A 229 -25.36 -10.35 5.24
N LYS A 230 -25.54 -11.60 4.89
CA LYS A 230 -25.86 -12.63 5.90
C LYS A 230 -24.75 -12.79 6.92
N ASN A 231 -23.50 -12.71 6.49
CA ASN A 231 -22.34 -12.91 7.35
C ASN A 231 -21.41 -11.71 7.24
N VAL A 232 -21.20 -11.00 8.33
CA VAL A 232 -20.35 -9.81 8.39
C VAL A 232 -19.22 -10.02 9.39
N PHE A 233 -18.00 -9.81 8.94
CA PHE A 233 -16.80 -9.76 9.76
C PHE A 233 -16.40 -8.30 9.98
N VAL A 234 -16.50 -7.81 11.21
CA VAL A 234 -15.98 -6.50 11.61
C VAL A 234 -14.61 -6.70 12.24
N VAL A 235 -13.57 -6.23 11.56
CA VAL A 235 -12.19 -6.54 11.94
C VAL A 235 -11.42 -5.32 12.43
N GLY A 236 -10.36 -5.57 13.22
CA GLY A 236 -9.52 -4.50 13.75
C GLY A 236 -10.21 -3.68 14.85
N LEU A 237 -11.03 -4.32 15.67
CA LEU A 237 -11.69 -3.68 16.81
C LEU A 237 -10.72 -3.48 17.97
N GLU A 238 -9.81 -2.51 17.79
CA GLU A 238 -8.70 -2.20 18.69
C GLU A 238 -8.68 -0.70 19.00
N GLU A 239 -8.26 -0.34 20.21
CA GLU A 239 -7.94 1.04 20.55
C GLU A 239 -6.91 1.61 19.57
N ASN A 240 -7.07 2.87 19.19
CA ASN A 240 -6.27 3.59 18.19
C ASN A 240 -6.38 3.09 16.74
N LEU A 241 -7.30 2.15 16.47
CA LEU A 241 -7.63 1.70 15.12
C LEU A 241 -9.14 1.83 14.86
N PHE A 242 -9.97 1.22 15.70
CA PHE A 242 -11.42 1.40 15.73
C PHE A 242 -11.92 1.34 17.18
N PRO A 243 -12.04 2.50 17.84
CA PRO A 243 -11.98 3.88 17.33
C PRO A 243 -10.59 4.31 16.89
N SER A 244 -10.57 5.24 15.90
CA SER A 244 -9.34 5.89 15.43
C SER A 244 -8.65 6.61 16.59
N GLY A 245 -7.29 6.56 16.63
CA GLY A 245 -6.51 7.25 17.65
C GLY A 245 -6.76 8.76 17.71
N MET A 246 -7.07 9.39 16.55
CA MET A 246 -7.41 10.81 16.49
C MET A 246 -8.78 11.15 17.12
N ALA A 247 -9.65 10.17 17.28
CA ALA A 247 -10.95 10.38 17.93
C ALA A 247 -10.88 10.34 19.47
N GLY A 248 -9.76 9.83 20.02
CA GLY A 248 -9.62 9.61 21.48
C GLY A 248 -9.72 10.88 22.33
N ASP A 249 -9.30 12.02 21.79
CA ASP A 249 -9.24 13.30 22.52
C ASP A 249 -10.52 14.14 22.38
N SER A 250 -11.48 13.73 21.55
CA SER A 250 -12.72 14.46 21.30
C SER A 250 -13.95 13.59 21.57
N PRO A 251 -14.78 13.91 22.58
CA PRO A 251 -16.03 13.18 22.84
C PRO A 251 -16.94 13.11 21.60
N ARG A 252 -16.99 14.19 20.82
CA ARG A 252 -17.78 14.24 19.59
C ARG A 252 -17.23 13.31 18.52
N ALA A 253 -15.91 13.29 18.31
CA ALA A 253 -15.29 12.40 17.35
C ALA A 253 -15.42 10.93 17.77
N LEU A 254 -15.31 10.64 19.06
CA LEU A 254 -15.54 9.30 19.60
C LEU A 254 -16.98 8.83 19.37
N GLU A 255 -17.96 9.74 19.50
CA GLU A 255 -19.36 9.42 19.26
C GLU A 255 -19.64 9.13 17.76
N GLU A 256 -18.95 9.83 16.84
CA GLU A 256 -19.02 9.49 15.42
C GLU A 256 -18.40 8.11 15.11
N GLU A 257 -17.29 7.74 15.77
CA GLU A 257 -16.73 6.39 15.67
C GLU A 257 -17.71 5.33 16.22
N ARG A 258 -18.43 5.64 17.31
CA ARG A 258 -19.46 4.76 17.86
C ARG A 258 -20.61 4.55 16.86
N ARG A 259 -21.05 5.62 16.17
CA ARG A 259 -22.06 5.52 15.11
C ARG A 259 -21.58 4.65 13.95
N LEU A 260 -20.29 4.76 13.56
CA LEU A 260 -19.70 3.89 12.56
C LEU A 260 -19.70 2.43 13.02
N PHE A 261 -19.36 2.18 14.28
CA PHE A 261 -19.43 0.83 14.83
C PHE A 261 -20.86 0.27 14.80
N TYR A 262 -21.86 1.08 15.17
CA TYR A 262 -23.27 0.70 15.05
C TYR A 262 -23.65 0.37 13.59
N VAL A 263 -23.20 1.19 12.62
CA VAL A 263 -23.41 0.89 11.20
C VAL A 263 -22.78 -0.46 10.86
N ALA A 264 -21.55 -0.73 11.29
CA ALA A 264 -20.86 -1.97 10.97
C ALA A 264 -21.62 -3.21 11.42
N ILE A 265 -22.05 -3.26 12.70
CA ILE A 265 -22.74 -4.42 13.26
C ILE A 265 -24.13 -4.62 12.65
N THR A 266 -24.82 -3.54 12.30
CA THR A 266 -26.16 -3.59 11.69
C THR A 266 -26.15 -3.98 10.20
N ARG A 267 -24.98 -4.23 9.59
CA ARG A 267 -24.89 -4.76 8.23
C ARG A 267 -25.09 -6.27 8.17
N ALA A 268 -25.06 -6.96 9.31
CA ALA A 268 -25.25 -8.38 9.41
C ALA A 268 -26.76 -8.71 9.50
N GLU A 269 -27.26 -9.54 8.57
CA GLU A 269 -28.60 -10.07 8.61
C GLU A 269 -28.72 -11.27 9.57
N GLU A 270 -27.72 -12.17 9.58
CA GLU A 270 -27.78 -13.41 10.35
C GLU A 270 -26.60 -13.51 11.36
N HIS A 271 -25.35 -13.28 10.90
CA HIS A 271 -24.17 -13.48 11.72
C HIS A 271 -23.22 -12.30 11.65
N CYS A 272 -22.81 -11.81 12.83
CA CYS A 272 -21.81 -10.77 12.98
C CYS A 272 -20.62 -11.32 13.77
N TYR A 273 -19.43 -11.29 13.15
CA TYR A 273 -18.17 -11.74 13.76
C TYR A 273 -17.32 -10.53 14.08
N LEU A 274 -16.97 -10.36 15.35
CA LEU A 274 -16.14 -9.25 15.84
C LEU A 274 -14.76 -9.74 16.17
N SER A 275 -13.72 -9.09 15.62
CA SER A 275 -12.34 -9.52 15.85
C SER A 275 -11.38 -8.38 16.12
N PHE A 276 -10.35 -8.68 16.93
CA PHE A 276 -9.23 -7.81 17.20
C PHE A 276 -7.93 -8.61 17.27
N ALA A 277 -6.80 -7.94 16.97
CA ALA A 277 -5.48 -8.54 17.12
C ALA A 277 -4.87 -8.13 18.46
N LYS A 278 -4.26 -9.10 19.16
CA LYS A 278 -3.52 -8.82 20.41
C LYS A 278 -2.20 -8.11 20.16
N THR A 279 -1.60 -8.34 19.01
CA THR A 279 -0.32 -7.76 18.61
C THR A 279 -0.37 -7.35 17.14
N ARG A 280 0.26 -6.23 16.82
CA ARG A 280 0.48 -5.74 15.45
C ARG A 280 1.89 -5.23 15.29
N PHE A 281 2.47 -5.46 14.10
CA PHE A 281 3.67 -4.75 13.71
C PHE A 281 3.26 -3.38 13.13
N ARG A 282 3.79 -2.31 13.74
CA ARG A 282 3.55 -0.93 13.32
C ARG A 282 4.80 -0.09 13.56
N TYR A 283 5.11 0.82 12.64
CA TYR A 283 6.23 1.76 12.79
C TYR A 283 7.57 1.08 13.11
N GLY A 284 7.79 -0.12 12.55
CA GLY A 284 9.02 -0.88 12.79
C GLY A 284 9.09 -1.61 14.14
N LYS A 285 7.97 -1.68 14.88
CA LYS A 285 7.91 -2.30 16.21
C LYS A 285 6.67 -3.18 16.37
N MET A 286 6.79 -4.20 17.22
CA MET A 286 5.63 -4.97 17.66
C MET A 286 4.91 -4.19 18.76
N GLU A 287 3.64 -3.88 18.51
CA GLU A 287 2.76 -3.19 19.47
C GLU A 287 1.73 -4.17 20.02
N PHE A 288 1.44 -4.05 21.32
CA PHE A 288 0.37 -4.79 21.95
C PHE A 288 -0.91 -3.94 21.89
N GLY A 289 -1.95 -4.47 21.25
CA GLY A 289 -3.25 -3.84 21.12
C GLY A 289 -4.15 -4.15 22.31
N SER A 290 -5.00 -3.19 22.67
CA SER A 290 -6.12 -3.41 23.58
C SER A 290 -7.40 -3.55 22.74
N PRO A 291 -8.35 -4.43 23.14
CA PRO A 291 -9.64 -4.49 22.49
C PRO A 291 -10.34 -3.13 22.49
N SER A 292 -11.05 -2.82 21.41
CA SER A 292 -11.86 -1.62 21.31
C SER A 292 -12.80 -1.45 22.50
N ARG A 293 -12.87 -0.23 23.02
CA ARG A 293 -13.83 0.12 24.08
C ARG A 293 -15.27 -0.15 23.68
N PHE A 294 -15.60 -0.11 22.40
CA PHE A 294 -16.94 -0.38 21.91
C PHE A 294 -17.41 -1.81 22.12
N LEU A 295 -16.49 -2.77 22.28
CA LEU A 295 -16.84 -4.15 22.62
C LEU A 295 -17.42 -4.27 24.02
N ARG A 296 -17.10 -3.33 24.92
CA ARG A 296 -17.65 -3.30 26.28
C ARG A 296 -19.09 -2.76 26.33
N ASP A 297 -19.52 -2.09 25.26
CA ASP A 297 -20.87 -1.55 25.16
C ASP A 297 -21.89 -2.61 24.73
N ILE A 298 -21.40 -3.79 24.28
CA ILE A 298 -22.25 -4.91 23.89
C ILE A 298 -22.58 -5.74 25.14
N ASP A 299 -23.87 -5.99 25.36
CA ASP A 299 -24.32 -6.87 26.44
C ASP A 299 -23.76 -8.30 26.17
N VAL A 300 -23.14 -8.89 27.19
CA VAL A 300 -22.52 -10.22 27.14
C VAL A 300 -23.51 -11.31 26.70
N HIS A 301 -24.81 -11.09 26.87
CA HIS A 301 -25.86 -12.01 26.40
C HIS A 301 -25.91 -12.16 24.88
N TYR A 302 -25.34 -11.22 24.13
CA TYR A 302 -25.31 -11.21 22.67
C TYR A 302 -23.95 -11.62 22.07
N LEU A 303 -22.97 -11.97 22.92
CA LEU A 303 -21.63 -12.39 22.53
C LEU A 303 -21.45 -13.95 22.67
#